data_b728ac35ee9e5db402e953f16658cdc8
#
_entry.id   b728ac35ee9e5db402e953f16658cdc8
#
_cell.length_a   1.000
_cell.length_b   1.000
_cell.length_c   1.000
_cell.angle_alpha   90.00
_cell.angle_beta   90.00
_cell.angle_gamma   90.00
#
_symmetry.space_group_name_H-M   'P 1'
#
loop_
_entity.id
_entity.type
_entity.pdbx_description
1 polymer ?
#
loop_
_entity_poly.entity_id
_entity_poly.type
_entity_poly.pdbx_seq_one_letter_code
_entity_poly.pdbx_strand_id
1 'polypeptide(L)'
;MSKKLKIIIPIIIVLLLIGGIAWGVYAFFANTPKNTYLKSEQQTAKMYKDYFNDRFENEVKFQEKMKDNSFLSSLELSADASDEIVKGLGIPKSVVNASKIKMSYGHDPKKEKSMINLEPTIADSALGKFQLAADKDKHYFESPLFKGKYSVNNSDLLSTYSKLTGEDEEIAKEN
;
A
#
# COMPACT_ATOMS: atom_id res chain seq x y z
N MET A 1 65.67 -36.45 8.06
CA MET A 1 64.75 -35.35 7.71
C MET A 1 65.49 -34.36 6.81
N SER A 2 64.97 -34.10 5.60
CA SER A 2 65.67 -33.19 4.66
C SER A 2 65.71 -31.75 5.22
N LYS A 3 66.78 -31.00 4.91
CA LYS A 3 66.93 -29.61 5.34
C LYS A 3 65.72 -28.73 5.01
N LYS A 4 65.06 -29.02 3.89
CA LYS A 4 63.82 -28.36 3.43
C LYS A 4 62.63 -28.60 4.37
N LEU A 5 62.49 -29.82 4.93
CA LEU A 5 61.38 -30.15 5.85
C LEU A 5 61.51 -29.41 7.19
N LYS A 6 62.75 -29.16 7.67
CA LYS A 6 63.05 -28.45 8.89
C LYS A 6 62.62 -26.95 8.83
N ILE A 7 62.51 -26.39 7.62
CA ILE A 7 62.09 -24.99 7.42
C ILE A 7 60.56 -24.92 7.13
N ILE A 8 60.04 -25.90 6.37
CA ILE A 8 58.61 -25.90 5.96
C ILE A 8 57.67 -26.14 7.15
N ILE A 9 58.05 -27.07 8.07
CA ILE A 9 57.20 -27.39 9.23
C ILE A 9 56.93 -26.19 10.13
N PRO A 10 57.93 -25.42 10.58
CA PRO A 10 57.62 -24.23 11.41
C PRO A 10 56.83 -23.17 10.67
N ILE A 11 57.02 -23.00 9.36
CA ILE A 11 56.21 -22.04 8.56
C ILE A 11 54.73 -22.46 8.56
N ILE A 12 54.45 -23.75 8.36
CA ILE A 12 53.07 -24.26 8.40
C ILE A 12 52.45 -24.06 9.80
N ILE A 13 53.21 -24.32 10.86
CA ILE A 13 52.74 -24.12 12.24
C ILE A 13 52.38 -22.64 12.48
N VAL A 14 53.23 -21.72 12.05
CA VAL A 14 52.98 -20.27 12.18
C VAL A 14 51.75 -19.85 11.40
N LEU A 15 51.57 -20.34 10.18
CA LEU A 15 50.37 -20.05 9.38
C LEU A 15 49.07 -20.59 10.03
N LEU A 16 49.14 -21.81 10.62
CA LEU A 16 47.99 -22.38 11.34
C LEU A 16 47.66 -21.57 12.62
N LEU A 17 48.71 -21.10 13.34
CA LEU A 17 48.51 -20.25 14.52
C LEU A 17 47.86 -18.90 14.13
N ILE A 18 48.37 -18.25 13.08
CA ILE A 18 47.80 -16.97 12.58
C ILE A 18 46.35 -17.19 12.13
N GLY A 19 46.08 -18.25 11.35
CA GLY A 19 44.74 -18.59 10.91
C GLY A 19 43.77 -18.90 12.07
N GLY A 20 44.26 -19.64 13.08
CA GLY A 20 43.51 -19.95 14.31
C GLY A 20 43.15 -18.71 15.11
N ILE A 21 44.14 -17.81 15.31
CA ILE A 21 43.90 -16.54 16.01
C ILE A 21 42.94 -15.67 15.25
N ALA A 22 43.11 -15.49 13.95
CA ALA A 22 42.23 -14.71 13.12
C ALA A 22 40.78 -15.24 13.15
N TRP A 23 40.62 -16.56 13.08
CA TRP A 23 39.29 -17.20 13.18
C TRP A 23 38.71 -17.05 14.59
N GLY A 24 39.49 -17.17 15.65
CA GLY A 24 39.05 -16.99 17.03
C GLY A 24 38.58 -15.56 17.30
N VAL A 25 39.35 -14.57 16.82
CA VAL A 25 38.96 -13.15 16.90
C VAL A 25 37.65 -12.89 16.11
N TYR A 26 37.59 -13.38 14.90
CA TYR A 26 36.35 -13.27 14.10
C TYR A 26 35.14 -13.91 14.81
N ALA A 27 35.29 -15.13 15.31
CA ALA A 27 34.20 -15.83 16.01
C ALA A 27 33.78 -15.09 17.30
N PHE A 28 34.72 -14.52 18.02
CA PHE A 28 34.45 -13.73 19.22
C PHE A 28 33.63 -12.47 18.88
N PHE A 29 34.07 -11.69 17.90
CA PHE A 29 33.34 -10.48 17.48
C PHE A 29 32.00 -10.79 16.76
N ALA A 30 31.93 -11.87 15.97
CA ALA A 30 30.71 -12.27 15.28
C ALA A 30 29.62 -12.76 16.24
N ASN A 31 30.01 -13.31 17.40
CA ASN A 31 29.08 -13.88 18.40
C ASN A 31 28.91 -13.01 19.65
N THR A 32 29.16 -11.71 19.54
CA THR A 32 28.82 -10.80 20.65
C THR A 32 27.31 -10.79 20.90
N PRO A 33 26.85 -10.58 22.15
CA PRO A 33 25.41 -10.51 22.46
C PRO A 33 24.66 -9.55 21.56
N LYS A 34 25.26 -8.41 21.22
CA LYS A 34 24.68 -7.44 20.28
C LYS A 34 24.49 -8.01 18.88
N ASN A 35 25.53 -8.66 18.33
CA ASN A 35 25.46 -9.23 16.99
C ASN A 35 24.54 -10.45 16.91
N THR A 36 24.48 -11.24 17.99
CA THR A 36 23.54 -12.35 18.10
C THR A 36 22.11 -11.85 18.15
N TYR A 37 21.84 -10.78 18.91
CA TYR A 37 20.53 -10.13 18.95
C TYR A 37 20.12 -9.59 17.57
N LEU A 38 20.99 -8.83 16.91
CA LEU A 38 20.71 -8.28 15.58
C LEU A 38 20.46 -9.38 14.53
N LYS A 39 21.22 -10.47 14.58
CA LYS A 39 20.99 -11.64 13.70
C LYS A 39 19.64 -12.29 13.98
N SER A 40 19.26 -12.44 15.25
CA SER A 40 17.97 -12.99 15.66
C SER A 40 16.82 -12.12 15.15
N GLU A 41 16.91 -10.79 15.32
CA GLU A 41 15.94 -9.82 14.79
C GLU A 41 15.80 -9.93 13.25
N GLN A 42 16.93 -9.97 12.54
CA GLN A 42 16.94 -10.12 11.08
C GLN A 42 16.33 -11.45 10.62
N GLN A 43 16.65 -12.54 11.32
CA GLN A 43 16.09 -13.86 11.01
C GLN A 43 14.58 -13.90 11.29
N THR A 44 14.13 -13.28 12.37
CA THR A 44 12.72 -13.16 12.71
C THR A 44 11.97 -12.34 11.66
N ALA A 45 12.52 -11.18 11.30
CA ALA A 45 11.95 -10.34 10.25
C ALA A 45 11.87 -11.08 8.89
N LYS A 46 12.93 -11.82 8.53
CA LYS A 46 12.93 -12.65 7.32
C LYS A 46 11.88 -13.75 7.39
N MET A 47 11.78 -14.46 8.51
CA MET A 47 10.80 -15.53 8.70
C MET A 47 9.36 -14.99 8.55
N TYR A 48 9.05 -13.83 9.15
CA TYR A 48 7.75 -13.18 8.96
C TYR A 48 7.51 -12.80 7.49
N LYS A 49 8.49 -12.20 6.84
CA LYS A 49 8.38 -11.86 5.42
C LYS A 49 8.13 -13.09 4.54
N ASP A 50 8.89 -14.16 4.76
CA ASP A 50 8.74 -15.40 4.01
C ASP A 50 7.37 -16.05 4.28
N TYR A 51 6.90 -16.06 5.54
CA TYR A 51 5.58 -16.54 5.92
C TYR A 51 4.46 -15.73 5.23
N PHE A 52 4.54 -14.41 5.25
CA PHE A 52 3.56 -13.56 4.58
C PHE A 52 3.56 -13.76 3.07
N ASN A 53 4.74 -13.85 2.46
CA ASN A 53 4.86 -14.08 1.03
C ASN A 53 4.30 -15.44 0.61
N ASP A 54 4.54 -16.49 1.40
CA ASP A 54 4.04 -17.84 1.13
C ASP A 54 2.51 -17.89 1.31
N ARG A 55 2.00 -17.32 2.41
CA ARG A 55 0.57 -17.34 2.74
C ARG A 55 -0.26 -16.45 1.80
N PHE A 56 0.28 -15.31 1.39
CA PHE A 56 -0.38 -14.30 0.58
C PHE A 56 0.30 -14.12 -0.78
N GLU A 57 0.85 -15.19 -1.35
CA GLU A 57 1.59 -15.15 -2.60
C GLU A 57 0.79 -14.51 -3.76
N ASN A 58 -0.49 -14.83 -3.85
CA ASN A 58 -1.37 -14.30 -4.89
C ASN A 58 -1.66 -12.81 -4.69
N GLU A 59 -1.86 -12.38 -3.45
CA GLU A 59 -2.08 -10.99 -3.08
C GLU A 59 -0.82 -10.14 -3.32
N VAL A 60 0.34 -10.67 -2.97
CA VAL A 60 1.64 -10.01 -3.23
C VAL A 60 1.88 -9.88 -4.73
N LYS A 61 1.70 -10.95 -5.50
CA LYS A 61 1.80 -10.93 -6.98
C LYS A 61 0.79 -9.99 -7.61
N PHE A 62 -0.43 -9.92 -7.07
CA PHE A 62 -1.45 -9.00 -7.52
C PHE A 62 -1.04 -7.54 -7.27
N GLN A 63 -0.55 -7.23 -6.05
CA GLN A 63 -0.05 -5.89 -5.72
C GLN A 63 1.14 -5.47 -6.58
N GLU A 64 2.09 -6.38 -6.84
CA GLU A 64 3.22 -6.12 -7.74
C GLU A 64 2.75 -5.81 -9.16
N LYS A 65 1.77 -6.54 -9.67
CA LYS A 65 1.16 -6.24 -10.98
C LYS A 65 0.48 -4.88 -11.00
N MET A 66 -0.17 -4.48 -9.91
CA MET A 66 -0.86 -3.20 -9.82
C MET A 66 0.10 -2.00 -9.79
N LYS A 67 1.34 -2.17 -9.32
CA LYS A 67 2.34 -1.09 -9.30
C LYS A 67 2.75 -0.63 -10.71
N ASP A 68 2.83 -1.56 -11.66
CA ASP A 68 3.39 -1.31 -12.98
C ASP A 68 2.35 -1.31 -14.10
N ASN A 69 1.13 -1.74 -13.82
CA ASN A 69 0.08 -1.87 -14.82
C ASN A 69 -1.16 -1.08 -14.43
N SER A 70 -1.84 -0.56 -15.44
CA SER A 70 -3.16 0.02 -15.26
C SER A 70 -4.18 -1.03 -14.84
N PHE A 71 -5.05 -0.68 -13.92
CA PHE A 71 -6.13 -1.55 -13.47
C PHE A 71 -7.42 -0.76 -13.21
N LEU A 72 -8.53 -1.47 -13.23
CA LEU A 72 -9.85 -1.00 -12.83
C LEU A 72 -10.44 -2.04 -11.87
N SER A 73 -10.78 -1.61 -10.67
CA SER A 73 -11.50 -2.41 -9.67
C SER A 73 -12.91 -1.86 -9.50
N SER A 74 -13.88 -2.74 -9.32
CA SER A 74 -15.27 -2.35 -9.06
C SER A 74 -15.83 -3.14 -7.90
N LEU A 75 -16.61 -2.47 -7.06
CA LEU A 75 -17.34 -3.01 -5.93
C LEU A 75 -18.79 -2.55 -6.02
N GLU A 76 -19.73 -3.47 -5.88
CA GLU A 76 -21.14 -3.16 -5.75
C GLU A 76 -21.59 -3.51 -4.34
N LEU A 77 -22.13 -2.53 -3.64
CA LEU A 77 -22.71 -2.68 -2.31
C LEU A 77 -24.23 -2.60 -2.42
N SER A 78 -24.91 -3.58 -1.89
CA SER A 78 -26.37 -3.60 -1.73
C SER A 78 -26.71 -3.93 -0.28
N ALA A 79 -27.89 -3.55 0.17
CA ALA A 79 -28.38 -3.85 1.50
C ALA A 79 -29.67 -4.67 1.41
N ASP A 80 -29.78 -5.70 2.26
CA ASP A 80 -31.05 -6.35 2.57
C ASP A 80 -31.40 -6.02 4.02
N ALA A 81 -32.44 -5.23 4.21
CA ALA A 81 -32.85 -4.77 5.53
C ALA A 81 -33.95 -5.64 6.13
N SER A 82 -33.87 -5.91 7.45
CA SER A 82 -34.96 -6.55 8.18
C SER A 82 -36.18 -5.60 8.29
N ASP A 83 -37.36 -6.19 8.46
CA ASP A 83 -38.61 -5.42 8.60
C ASP A 83 -38.59 -4.47 9.82
N GLU A 84 -37.84 -4.84 10.86
CA GLU A 84 -37.69 -4.01 12.06
C GLU A 84 -36.88 -2.73 11.79
N ILE A 85 -35.80 -2.87 11.02
CA ILE A 85 -34.94 -1.73 10.65
C ILE A 85 -35.73 -0.75 9.76
N VAL A 86 -36.40 -1.24 8.73
CA VAL A 86 -37.12 -0.37 7.80
C VAL A 86 -38.32 0.31 8.44
N LYS A 87 -39.02 -0.35 9.40
CA LYS A 87 -40.07 0.28 10.20
C LYS A 87 -39.54 1.45 11.04
N GLY A 88 -38.36 1.27 11.64
CA GLY A 88 -37.72 2.32 12.44
C GLY A 88 -37.30 3.53 11.60
N LEU A 89 -36.94 3.30 10.32
CA LEU A 89 -36.51 4.35 9.39
C LEU A 89 -37.67 5.00 8.62
N GLY A 90 -38.87 4.40 8.63
CA GLY A 90 -40.00 4.87 7.83
C GLY A 90 -39.84 4.73 6.33
N ILE A 91 -38.93 3.86 5.87
CA ILE A 91 -38.60 3.62 4.46
C ILE A 91 -39.15 2.24 4.05
N PRO A 92 -39.84 2.10 2.90
CA PRO A 92 -40.29 0.78 2.43
C PRO A 92 -39.09 -0.16 2.19
N LYS A 93 -39.21 -1.41 2.62
CA LYS A 93 -38.18 -2.44 2.42
C LYS A 93 -37.77 -2.61 0.96
N SER A 94 -38.73 -2.52 0.05
CA SER A 94 -38.50 -2.60 -1.39
C SER A 94 -37.56 -1.50 -1.90
N VAL A 95 -37.61 -0.30 -1.31
CA VAL A 95 -36.72 0.80 -1.67
C VAL A 95 -35.29 0.49 -1.23
N VAL A 96 -35.11 -0.02 0.01
CA VAL A 96 -33.78 -0.38 0.51
C VAL A 96 -33.18 -1.52 -0.31
N ASN A 97 -33.95 -2.59 -0.55
CA ASN A 97 -33.45 -3.77 -1.26
C ASN A 97 -33.19 -3.51 -2.76
N ALA A 98 -33.86 -2.51 -3.35
CA ALA A 98 -33.64 -2.06 -4.73
C ALA A 98 -32.60 -0.93 -4.82
N SER A 99 -31.92 -0.61 -3.71
CA SER A 99 -30.89 0.43 -3.67
C SER A 99 -29.49 -0.21 -3.60
N LYS A 100 -28.57 0.37 -4.36
CA LYS A 100 -27.18 -0.09 -4.43
C LYS A 100 -26.23 1.05 -4.74
N ILE A 101 -24.97 0.87 -4.38
CA ILE A 101 -23.89 1.79 -4.73
C ILE A 101 -22.81 0.98 -5.46
N LYS A 102 -22.56 1.33 -6.71
CA LYS A 102 -21.41 0.82 -7.43
C LYS A 102 -20.27 1.79 -7.29
N MET A 103 -19.15 1.30 -6.78
CA MET A 103 -17.91 2.03 -6.67
C MET A 103 -16.91 1.46 -7.67
N SER A 104 -16.15 2.33 -8.35
CA SER A 104 -15.06 1.88 -9.22
C SER A 104 -13.82 2.73 -8.95
N TYR A 105 -12.69 2.07 -8.85
CA TYR A 105 -11.38 2.71 -8.70
C TYR A 105 -10.47 2.27 -9.85
N GLY A 106 -9.94 3.23 -10.58
CA GLY A 106 -8.99 3.02 -11.66
C GLY A 106 -7.67 3.73 -11.38
N HIS A 107 -6.56 3.09 -11.75
CA HIS A 107 -5.23 3.66 -11.65
C HIS A 107 -4.39 3.25 -12.85
N ASP A 108 -3.63 4.20 -13.39
CA ASP A 108 -2.63 3.99 -14.46
C ASP A 108 -1.31 4.62 -14.01
N PRO A 109 -0.39 3.83 -13.42
CA PRO A 109 0.86 4.35 -12.89
C PRO A 109 1.77 4.95 -13.96
N LYS A 110 1.69 4.46 -15.21
CA LYS A 110 2.52 4.97 -16.31
C LYS A 110 2.06 6.33 -16.81
N LYS A 111 0.78 6.63 -16.67
CA LYS A 111 0.20 7.93 -17.04
C LYS A 111 -0.05 8.82 -15.84
N GLU A 112 0.31 8.36 -14.64
CA GLU A 112 0.06 9.05 -13.37
C GLU A 112 -1.41 9.49 -13.23
N LYS A 113 -2.35 8.59 -13.60
CA LYS A 113 -3.78 8.86 -13.58
C LYS A 113 -4.50 7.96 -12.60
N SER A 114 -5.42 8.56 -11.85
CA SER A 114 -6.30 7.83 -10.95
C SER A 114 -7.73 8.34 -11.10
N MET A 115 -8.72 7.47 -10.84
CA MET A 115 -10.11 7.87 -10.80
C MET A 115 -10.90 7.04 -9.80
N ILE A 116 -11.88 7.68 -9.17
CA ILE A 116 -12.90 7.04 -8.35
C ILE A 116 -14.25 7.43 -8.91
N ASN A 117 -15.12 6.45 -9.15
CA ASN A 117 -16.51 6.65 -9.53
C ASN A 117 -17.43 6.10 -8.44
N LEU A 118 -18.53 6.82 -8.22
CA LEU A 118 -19.66 6.39 -7.40
C LEU A 118 -20.93 6.48 -8.24
N GLU A 119 -21.64 5.39 -8.35
CA GLU A 119 -22.89 5.29 -9.13
C GLU A 119 -23.98 4.76 -8.21
N PRO A 120 -24.64 5.64 -7.42
CA PRO A 120 -25.74 5.24 -6.56
C PRO A 120 -27.03 5.02 -7.38
N THR A 121 -27.75 3.96 -6.99
CA THR A 121 -29.07 3.62 -7.49
C THR A 121 -30.01 3.57 -6.28
N ILE A 122 -31.13 4.23 -6.32
CA ILE A 122 -32.17 4.21 -5.28
C ILE A 122 -33.48 3.73 -5.91
N ALA A 123 -34.08 2.69 -5.35
CA ALA A 123 -35.28 2.06 -5.86
C ALA A 123 -35.20 1.81 -7.40
N ASP A 124 -34.11 1.16 -7.83
CA ASP A 124 -33.78 0.88 -9.25
C ASP A 124 -33.57 2.11 -10.13
N SER A 125 -33.63 3.32 -9.59
CA SER A 125 -33.39 4.57 -10.33
C SER A 125 -31.96 5.04 -10.14
N ALA A 126 -31.18 5.12 -11.22
CA ALA A 126 -29.81 5.64 -11.17
C ALA A 126 -29.83 7.15 -10.87
N LEU A 127 -29.08 7.57 -9.84
CA LEU A 127 -28.92 8.99 -9.49
C LEU A 127 -27.85 9.70 -10.34
N GLY A 128 -27.17 8.94 -11.18
CA GLY A 128 -26.08 9.44 -12.01
C GLY A 128 -24.71 9.06 -11.45
N LYS A 129 -23.68 9.58 -12.10
CA LYS A 129 -22.28 9.24 -11.81
C LYS A 129 -21.57 10.42 -11.14
N PHE A 130 -20.98 10.17 -9.98
CA PHE A 130 -20.04 11.06 -9.33
C PHE A 130 -18.64 10.57 -9.65
N GLN A 131 -17.78 11.41 -10.15
CA GLN A 131 -16.43 11.05 -10.53
C GLN A 131 -15.43 12.05 -9.96
N LEU A 132 -14.40 11.51 -9.30
CA LEU A 132 -13.16 12.19 -9.00
C LEU A 132 -12.06 11.54 -9.83
N ALA A 133 -11.28 12.35 -10.53
CA ALA A 133 -10.13 11.87 -11.27
C ALA A 133 -8.96 12.83 -11.04
N ALA A 134 -7.74 12.29 -11.12
CA ALA A 134 -6.53 13.08 -11.00
C ALA A 134 -5.52 12.61 -12.05
N ASP A 135 -4.73 13.54 -12.53
CA ASP A 135 -3.47 13.27 -13.22
C ASP A 135 -2.34 14.07 -12.54
N LYS A 136 -1.14 14.04 -13.10
CA LYS A 136 0.02 14.74 -12.53
C LYS A 136 -0.18 16.26 -12.38
N ASP A 137 -1.06 16.87 -13.16
CA ASP A 137 -1.21 18.32 -13.25
C ASP A 137 -2.53 18.81 -12.63
N LYS A 138 -3.60 17.99 -12.66
CA LYS A 138 -4.95 18.43 -12.36
C LYS A 138 -5.78 17.38 -11.62
N HIS A 139 -6.73 17.88 -10.84
CA HIS A 139 -7.87 17.13 -10.32
C HIS A 139 -9.12 17.49 -11.09
N TYR A 140 -9.97 16.50 -11.33
CA TYR A 140 -11.21 16.62 -12.07
C TYR A 140 -12.38 16.15 -11.21
N PHE A 141 -13.47 16.88 -11.30
CA PHE A 141 -14.71 16.52 -10.62
C PHE A 141 -15.89 16.56 -11.60
N GLU A 142 -16.71 15.52 -11.59
CA GLU A 142 -17.96 15.42 -12.33
C GLU A 142 -19.05 14.92 -11.39
N SER A 143 -20.22 15.53 -11.44
CA SER A 143 -21.38 15.17 -10.62
C SER A 143 -22.66 15.45 -11.40
N PRO A 144 -23.70 14.59 -11.26
CA PRO A 144 -25.00 14.84 -11.84
C PRO A 144 -25.70 16.07 -11.23
N LEU A 145 -25.25 16.54 -10.06
CA LEU A 145 -25.80 17.73 -9.38
C LEU A 145 -25.36 19.05 -10.01
N PHE A 146 -24.29 19.03 -10.80
CA PHE A 146 -23.72 20.22 -11.41
C PHE A 146 -23.64 20.07 -12.92
N LYS A 147 -23.85 21.17 -13.64
CA LYS A 147 -23.66 21.17 -15.09
C LYS A 147 -22.19 21.32 -15.42
N GLY A 148 -21.64 20.34 -16.14
CA GLY A 148 -20.26 20.38 -16.65
C GLY A 148 -19.25 19.58 -15.82
N LYS A 149 -18.01 19.65 -16.28
CA LYS A 149 -16.83 19.05 -15.63
C LYS A 149 -15.98 20.16 -15.06
N TYR A 150 -15.57 19.99 -13.83
CA TYR A 150 -14.74 20.95 -13.12
C TYR A 150 -13.33 20.41 -13.03
N SER A 151 -12.34 21.29 -13.08
CA SER A 151 -10.95 20.92 -12.84
C SER A 151 -10.21 21.99 -12.07
N VAL A 152 -9.25 21.55 -11.24
CA VAL A 152 -8.38 22.38 -10.44
C VAL A 152 -6.95 21.93 -10.68
N ASN A 153 -6.02 22.87 -10.91
CA ASN A 153 -4.61 22.51 -10.99
C ASN A 153 -4.08 22.12 -9.61
N ASN A 154 -3.10 21.23 -9.57
CA ASN A 154 -2.50 20.80 -8.31
C ASN A 154 -1.91 21.96 -7.50
N SER A 155 -1.37 22.99 -8.18
CA SER A 155 -0.89 24.23 -7.56
C SER A 155 -1.98 25.03 -6.83
N ASP A 156 -3.22 24.92 -7.29
CA ASP A 156 -4.33 25.75 -6.82
C ASP A 156 -5.26 25.01 -5.84
N LEU A 157 -4.91 23.75 -5.51
CA LEU A 157 -5.78 22.84 -4.75
C LEU A 157 -6.04 23.38 -3.34
N LEU A 158 -4.98 23.82 -2.63
CA LEU A 158 -5.08 24.36 -1.29
C LEU A 158 -5.87 25.66 -1.25
N SER A 159 -5.60 26.58 -2.18
CA SER A 159 -6.33 27.85 -2.25
C SER A 159 -7.81 27.64 -2.63
N THR A 160 -8.10 26.64 -3.44
CA THR A 160 -9.47 26.24 -3.79
C THR A 160 -10.18 25.64 -2.59
N TYR A 161 -9.52 24.75 -1.84
CA TYR A 161 -10.05 24.15 -0.62
C TYR A 161 -10.37 25.23 0.43
N SER A 162 -9.41 26.12 0.71
CA SER A 162 -9.58 27.24 1.64
C SER A 162 -10.78 28.14 1.27
N LYS A 163 -10.95 28.45 0.00
CA LYS A 163 -12.11 29.23 -0.48
C LYS A 163 -13.45 28.52 -0.31
N LEU A 164 -13.46 27.18 -0.43
CA LEU A 164 -14.68 26.39 -0.30
C LEU A 164 -15.06 26.15 1.17
N THR A 165 -14.09 25.94 2.04
CA THR A 165 -14.32 25.63 3.46
C THR A 165 -14.32 26.86 4.35
N GLY A 166 -13.70 27.96 3.91
CA GLY A 166 -13.47 29.16 4.72
C GLY A 166 -12.31 29.01 5.72
N GLU A 167 -11.52 27.94 5.61
CA GLU A 167 -10.33 27.70 6.45
C GLU A 167 -9.10 28.41 5.87
N ASP A 168 -8.18 28.83 6.73
CA ASP A 168 -6.91 29.41 6.29
C ASP A 168 -6.02 28.37 5.58
N GLU A 169 -5.28 28.78 4.55
CA GLU A 169 -4.39 27.90 3.79
C GLU A 169 -3.31 27.22 4.65
N GLU A 170 -2.89 27.85 5.76
CA GLU A 170 -1.93 27.25 6.70
C GLU A 170 -2.51 26.05 7.43
N ILE A 171 -3.78 26.13 7.84
CA ILE A 171 -4.50 25.02 8.50
C ILE A 171 -4.76 23.88 7.50
N ALA A 172 -5.05 24.19 6.25
CA ALA A 172 -5.26 23.22 5.20
C ALA A 172 -3.99 22.41 4.80
N LYS A 173 -2.80 22.90 5.15
CA LYS A 173 -1.53 22.17 4.94
C LYS A 173 -1.21 21.16 6.04
N GLU A 174 -1.78 21.31 7.22
CA GLU A 174 -1.51 20.47 8.38
C GLU A 174 -2.47 19.27 8.51
N ASN A 175 -3.56 19.24 7.75
CA ASN A 175 -4.55 18.17 7.68
C ASN A 175 -4.37 17.33 6.40
#